data_ee1a8cb25d6b9c27f4506332c0b4cbc2
#
_entry.id   ee1a8cb25d6b9c27f4506332c0b4cbc2
#
_cell.length_a   1.000
_cell.length_b   1.000
_cell.length_c   1.000
_cell.angle_alpha   90.00
_cell.angle_beta   90.00
_cell.angle_gamma   90.00
#
_symmetry.space_group_name_H-M   'P 1'
#
loop_
_entity.id
_entity.type
_entity.pdbx_description
1 polymer ?
#
loop_
_entity_poly.entity_id
_entity_poly.type
_entity_poly.pdbx_seq_one_letter_code
_entity_poly.pdbx_strand_id
1 'polypeptide(L)'
;MLHHFSFATFVTDVTAWAALTTPGYCWYNNDSITYGAMYNWYTVNTDKLCPTGWHVPADEEWTTLTDYLGGGSVAGSKLKETGITHWTSPNPGATNESGFTALPGGYRNYLGTFNSIGRHGYWWSSTEASSADAYCRDMYHGYSNVDRTSSNKKSGFAVRCIKDD
;
A
#
# COMPACT_ATOMS: atom_id res chain seq x y z
N MET A 1 -1.28 20.65 7.86
CA MET A 1 -2.56 20.55 8.60
C MET A 1 -2.81 19.06 8.87
N LEU A 2 -2.61 18.59 10.09
CA LEU A 2 -2.81 17.19 10.47
C LEU A 2 -4.33 16.94 10.46
N HIS A 3 -4.85 16.29 9.43
CA HIS A 3 -6.18 15.74 9.50
C HIS A 3 -6.17 14.61 10.55
N HIS A 4 -6.74 14.87 11.71
CA HIS A 4 -7.07 13.83 12.67
C HIS A 4 -8.10 12.91 11.99
N PHE A 5 -7.65 11.72 11.61
CA PHE A 5 -8.54 10.65 11.16
C PHE A 5 -9.34 10.16 12.39
N SER A 6 -10.46 10.80 12.68
CA SER A 6 -11.32 10.42 13.83
C SER A 6 -11.89 9.00 13.72
N PHE A 7 -11.73 8.34 12.58
CA PHE A 7 -12.24 7.00 12.28
C PHE A 7 -11.18 5.89 12.38
N ALA A 8 -9.88 6.22 12.58
CA ALA A 8 -8.80 5.26 12.72
C ALA A 8 -7.84 5.67 13.84
N THR A 9 -7.34 4.68 14.59
CA THR A 9 -6.45 4.91 15.73
C THR A 9 -5.00 4.90 15.28
N PHE A 10 -4.22 5.89 15.71
CA PHE A 10 -2.76 5.87 15.54
C PHE A 10 -2.13 4.90 16.53
N VAL A 11 -1.37 3.92 16.04
CA VAL A 11 -0.80 2.84 16.88
C VAL A 11 0.69 2.66 16.59
N THR A 12 1.52 2.95 17.56
CA THR A 12 2.99 2.78 17.50
C THR A 12 3.45 1.46 18.12
N ASP A 13 2.80 1.03 19.20
CA ASP A 13 3.16 -0.18 19.95
C ASP A 13 2.92 -1.46 19.15
N VAL A 14 3.88 -2.39 19.20
CA VAL A 14 3.88 -3.66 18.46
C VAL A 14 2.73 -4.57 18.90
N THR A 15 2.57 -4.73 20.21
CA THR A 15 1.55 -5.62 20.78
C THR A 15 0.15 -5.08 20.56
N ALA A 16 -0.03 -3.76 20.74
CA ALA A 16 -1.29 -3.10 20.46
C ALA A 16 -1.69 -3.23 19.00
N TRP A 17 -0.74 -3.08 18.06
CA TRP A 17 -1.01 -3.33 16.64
C TRP A 17 -1.46 -4.76 16.36
N ALA A 18 -0.75 -5.75 16.87
CA ALA A 18 -1.08 -7.17 16.67
C ALA A 18 -2.46 -7.55 17.24
N ALA A 19 -2.91 -6.84 18.27
CA ALA A 19 -4.24 -7.03 18.87
C ALA A 19 -5.37 -6.33 18.11
N LEU A 20 -5.08 -5.40 17.15
CA LEU A 20 -6.10 -4.64 16.45
C LEU A 20 -7.05 -5.53 15.65
N THR A 21 -8.34 -5.26 15.82
CA THR A 21 -9.46 -5.75 15.01
C THR A 21 -10.36 -4.60 14.54
N THR A 22 -9.88 -3.37 14.70
CA THR A 22 -10.56 -2.12 14.40
C THR A 22 -9.64 -1.23 13.53
N PRO A 23 -10.17 -0.16 12.90
CA PRO A 23 -9.39 0.74 12.08
C PRO A 23 -8.15 1.31 12.79
N GLY A 24 -6.98 1.14 12.18
CA GLY A 24 -5.71 1.63 12.71
C GLY A 24 -4.72 2.03 11.62
N TYR A 25 -3.83 2.96 11.97
CA TYR A 25 -2.76 3.41 11.09
C TYR A 25 -1.46 3.68 11.85
N CYS A 26 -0.36 3.72 11.11
CA CYS A 26 0.96 4.06 11.62
C CYS A 26 1.84 4.65 10.51
N TRP A 27 3.03 5.09 10.85
CA TRP A 27 4.11 5.37 9.89
C TRP A 27 5.24 4.38 10.11
N TYR A 28 6.02 4.11 9.04
CA TYR A 28 7.18 3.23 9.16
C TYR A 28 8.16 3.78 10.20
N ASN A 29 8.44 3.01 11.24
CA ASN A 29 9.27 3.44 12.39
C ASN A 29 8.90 4.82 12.94
N ASN A 30 7.62 5.22 12.84
CA ASN A 30 7.09 6.52 13.24
C ASN A 30 7.62 7.73 12.42
N ASP A 31 8.21 7.49 11.25
CA ASP A 31 8.59 8.55 10.30
C ASP A 31 7.41 8.84 9.33
N SER A 32 6.79 10.01 9.50
CA SER A 32 5.63 10.43 8.71
C SER A 32 6.00 11.18 7.41
N ILE A 33 7.29 11.40 7.13
CA ILE A 33 7.71 12.38 6.12
C ILE A 33 7.80 11.76 4.73
N THR A 34 8.46 10.61 4.60
CA THR A 34 8.91 10.09 3.29
C THR A 34 7.86 9.22 2.60
N TYR A 35 7.30 8.24 3.31
CA TYR A 35 6.52 7.16 2.68
C TYR A 35 5.01 7.25 2.92
N GLY A 36 4.58 8.20 3.74
CA GLY A 36 3.17 8.32 4.13
C GLY A 36 2.72 7.26 5.14
N ALA A 37 1.44 7.21 5.39
CA ALA A 37 0.84 6.32 6.38
C ALA A 37 0.60 4.91 5.82
N MET A 38 0.69 3.94 6.73
CA MET A 38 0.26 2.56 6.53
C MET A 38 -1.02 2.33 7.31
N TYR A 39 -1.98 1.69 6.70
CA TYR A 39 -3.30 1.40 7.24
C TYR A 39 -3.52 -0.10 7.33
N ASN A 40 -4.19 -0.58 8.39
CA ASN A 40 -4.73 -1.93 8.35
C ASN A 40 -5.98 -1.98 7.45
N TRP A 41 -6.38 -3.16 7.00
CA TRP A 41 -7.51 -3.28 6.09
C TRP A 41 -8.85 -2.91 6.72
N TYR A 42 -8.97 -2.97 8.05
CA TYR A 42 -10.16 -2.48 8.75
C TYR A 42 -10.37 -0.98 8.53
N THR A 43 -9.29 -0.21 8.35
CA THR A 43 -9.36 1.21 7.97
C THR A 43 -9.86 1.38 6.54
N VAL A 44 -9.37 0.57 5.60
CA VAL A 44 -9.83 0.56 4.19
C VAL A 44 -11.33 0.30 4.13
N ASN A 45 -11.82 -0.68 4.87
CA ASN A 45 -13.22 -1.11 4.87
C ASN A 45 -14.19 -0.12 5.53
N THR A 46 -13.70 1.05 5.98
CA THR A 46 -14.59 2.11 6.51
C THR A 46 -15.22 2.99 5.45
N ASP A 47 -14.73 2.95 4.22
CA ASP A 47 -15.05 3.87 3.10
C ASP A 47 -14.83 5.36 3.44
N LYS A 48 -14.02 5.65 4.49
CA LYS A 48 -13.75 7.03 4.97
C LYS A 48 -12.32 7.48 4.73
N LEU A 49 -11.48 6.62 4.16
CA LEU A 49 -10.05 6.88 4.02
C LEU A 49 -9.75 7.88 2.88
N CYS A 50 -10.50 7.81 1.80
CA CYS A 50 -10.35 8.69 0.66
C CYS A 50 -11.20 9.96 0.78
N PRO A 51 -10.79 11.06 0.13
CA PRO A 51 -11.62 12.26 0.05
C PRO A 51 -12.97 12.00 -0.64
N THR A 52 -13.96 12.87 -0.43
CA THR A 52 -15.25 12.81 -1.14
C THR A 52 -15.03 12.79 -2.65
N GLY A 53 -15.69 11.89 -3.36
CA GLY A 53 -15.53 11.65 -4.79
C GLY A 53 -14.29 10.82 -5.15
N TRP A 54 -13.73 10.10 -4.15
CA TRP A 54 -12.61 9.19 -4.33
C TRP A 54 -12.80 7.95 -3.45
N HIS A 55 -12.31 6.80 -3.89
CA HIS A 55 -12.37 5.56 -3.12
C HIS A 55 -11.03 4.80 -3.15
N VAL A 56 -10.88 3.81 -2.27
CA VAL A 56 -9.75 2.88 -2.32
C VAL A 56 -10.02 1.88 -3.46
N PRO A 57 -9.09 1.70 -4.42
CA PRO A 57 -9.35 0.85 -5.58
C PRO A 57 -9.72 -0.58 -5.20
N ALA A 58 -10.72 -1.12 -5.88
CA ALA A 58 -11.01 -2.54 -5.87
C ALA A 58 -9.92 -3.36 -6.57
N ASP A 59 -9.92 -4.66 -6.36
CA ASP A 59 -8.96 -5.58 -6.99
C ASP A 59 -9.03 -5.56 -8.52
N GLU A 60 -10.25 -5.40 -9.08
CA GLU A 60 -10.50 -5.30 -10.52
C GLU A 60 -9.96 -3.98 -11.10
N GLU A 61 -10.05 -2.87 -10.37
CA GLU A 61 -9.52 -1.58 -10.81
C GLU A 61 -7.98 -1.59 -10.84
N TRP A 62 -7.35 -2.24 -9.86
CA TRP A 62 -5.92 -2.53 -9.91
C TRP A 62 -5.54 -3.39 -11.12
N THR A 63 -6.36 -4.39 -11.45
CA THR A 63 -6.15 -5.25 -12.63
C THR A 63 -6.28 -4.42 -13.91
N THR A 64 -7.29 -3.57 -14.02
CA THR A 64 -7.46 -2.65 -15.15
C THR A 64 -6.24 -1.75 -15.35
N LEU A 65 -5.69 -1.17 -14.28
CA LEU A 65 -4.48 -0.35 -14.35
C LEU A 65 -3.27 -1.18 -14.82
N THR A 66 -3.06 -2.36 -14.24
CA THR A 66 -1.91 -3.20 -14.62
C THR A 66 -2.00 -3.70 -16.05
N ASP A 67 -3.20 -4.05 -16.53
CA ASP A 67 -3.43 -4.48 -17.91
C ASP A 67 -3.21 -3.34 -18.90
N TYR A 68 -3.70 -2.14 -18.59
CA TYR A 68 -3.44 -0.93 -19.38
C TYR A 68 -1.94 -0.64 -19.52
N LEU A 69 -1.15 -0.91 -18.49
CA LEU A 69 0.29 -0.73 -18.49
C LEU A 69 1.07 -1.89 -19.16
N GLY A 70 0.39 -2.86 -19.74
CA GLY A 70 1.01 -3.97 -20.48
C GLY A 70 1.07 -5.29 -19.71
N GLY A 71 0.31 -5.41 -18.64
CA GLY A 71 0.19 -6.61 -17.83
C GLY A 71 1.10 -6.62 -16.59
N GLY A 72 0.75 -7.46 -15.64
CA GLY A 72 1.41 -7.52 -14.32
C GLY A 72 2.93 -7.73 -14.37
N SER A 73 3.45 -8.41 -15.40
CA SER A 73 4.88 -8.70 -15.56
C SER A 73 5.77 -7.48 -15.83
N VAL A 74 5.18 -6.38 -16.33
CA VAL A 74 5.93 -5.16 -16.71
C VAL A 74 5.39 -3.89 -16.06
N ALA A 75 4.16 -3.91 -15.55
CA ALA A 75 3.50 -2.72 -15.00
C ALA A 75 4.26 -2.10 -13.82
N GLY A 76 4.97 -2.90 -13.02
CA GLY A 76 5.74 -2.39 -11.88
C GLY A 76 6.84 -1.41 -12.29
N SER A 77 7.52 -1.65 -13.41
CA SER A 77 8.52 -0.70 -13.91
C SER A 77 7.91 0.65 -14.30
N LYS A 78 6.66 0.65 -14.78
CA LYS A 78 5.93 1.85 -15.20
C LYS A 78 5.28 2.61 -14.03
N LEU A 79 5.09 1.94 -12.90
CA LEU A 79 4.51 2.50 -11.68
C LEU A 79 5.57 3.01 -10.70
N LYS A 80 6.75 2.37 -10.63
CA LYS A 80 7.79 2.69 -9.66
C LYS A 80 8.47 4.04 -9.95
N GLU A 81 8.85 4.74 -8.88
CA GLU A 81 9.75 5.88 -8.96
C GLU A 81 11.02 5.52 -9.72
N THR A 82 11.51 6.43 -10.55
CA THR A 82 12.75 6.25 -11.32
C THR A 82 13.99 6.32 -10.43
N GLY A 83 15.02 5.55 -10.79
CA GLY A 83 16.31 5.58 -10.09
C GLY A 83 16.28 4.81 -8.76
N ILE A 84 17.23 5.13 -7.90
CA ILE A 84 17.50 4.43 -6.65
C ILE A 84 17.53 5.38 -5.44
N THR A 85 16.81 6.49 -5.52
CA THR A 85 16.72 7.45 -4.40
C THR A 85 16.05 6.81 -3.19
N HIS A 86 14.92 6.14 -3.38
CA HIS A 86 14.21 5.42 -2.33
C HIS A 86 14.28 3.91 -2.52
N TRP A 87 14.27 3.43 -3.78
CA TRP A 87 14.39 2.02 -4.10
C TRP A 87 15.81 1.51 -3.95
N THR A 88 16.00 0.38 -3.29
CA THR A 88 17.28 -0.36 -3.30
C THR A 88 17.61 -0.78 -4.75
N SER A 89 18.88 -0.67 -5.14
CA SER A 89 19.35 -1.18 -6.43
C SER A 89 18.99 -2.68 -6.59
N PRO A 90 18.62 -3.14 -7.83
CA PRO A 90 18.81 -2.46 -9.12
C PRO A 90 17.61 -1.63 -9.62
N ASN A 91 16.39 -1.75 -9.09
CA ASN A 91 15.15 -1.10 -9.56
C ASN A 91 15.01 -1.13 -11.11
N PRO A 92 15.00 -2.32 -11.76
CA PRO A 92 15.15 -2.45 -13.19
C PRO A 92 13.96 -1.87 -13.96
N GLY A 93 14.27 -1.12 -15.02
CA GLY A 93 13.30 -0.60 -15.96
C GLY A 93 12.31 0.42 -15.39
N ALA A 94 12.56 0.96 -14.20
CA ALA A 94 11.64 1.93 -13.57
C ALA A 94 11.62 3.25 -14.36
N THR A 95 10.47 3.56 -14.96
CA THR A 95 10.24 4.75 -15.79
C THR A 95 9.27 5.73 -15.17
N ASN A 96 8.40 5.26 -14.26
CA ASN A 96 7.28 6.05 -13.70
C ASN A 96 6.39 6.71 -14.79
N GLU A 97 6.28 6.11 -15.97
CA GLU A 97 5.53 6.69 -17.10
C GLU A 97 4.03 6.88 -16.78
N SER A 98 3.51 6.12 -15.82
CA SER A 98 2.14 6.28 -15.33
C SER A 98 1.93 7.52 -14.43
N GLY A 99 3.00 8.12 -13.90
CA GLY A 99 2.94 9.17 -12.88
C GLY A 99 2.51 8.67 -11.49
N PHE A 100 2.40 7.37 -11.27
CA PHE A 100 1.99 6.79 -9.98
C PHE A 100 3.00 7.04 -8.86
N THR A 101 4.28 7.03 -9.20
CA THR A 101 5.43 7.24 -8.29
C THR A 101 5.36 6.32 -7.08
N ALA A 102 5.33 5.01 -7.33
CA ALA A 102 5.36 4.01 -6.28
C ALA A 102 6.67 4.08 -5.49
N LEU A 103 6.58 4.23 -4.18
CA LEU A 103 7.72 4.28 -3.26
C LEU A 103 7.82 2.97 -2.45
N PRO A 104 9.05 2.53 -2.10
CA PRO A 104 9.27 1.30 -1.35
C PRO A 104 9.12 1.51 0.16
N GLY A 105 7.93 1.90 0.59
CA GLY A 105 7.63 2.20 2.00
C GLY A 105 7.66 0.99 2.93
N GLY A 106 7.89 -0.23 2.40
CA GLY A 106 7.82 -1.45 3.20
C GLY A 106 6.40 -1.76 3.68
N TYR A 107 6.32 -2.43 4.81
CA TYR A 107 5.03 -2.77 5.43
C TYR A 107 5.18 -3.01 6.94
N ARG A 108 4.06 -2.96 7.66
CA ARG A 108 3.95 -3.48 9.02
C ARG A 108 3.22 -4.82 8.96
N ASN A 109 3.81 -5.89 9.47
CA ASN A 109 3.15 -7.18 9.45
C ASN A 109 2.03 -7.28 10.51
N TYR A 110 1.21 -8.32 10.44
CA TYR A 110 0.10 -8.54 11.38
C TYR A 110 0.55 -8.78 12.83
N LEU A 111 1.83 -9.07 13.07
CA LEU A 111 2.45 -9.17 14.40
C LEU A 111 3.00 -7.84 14.91
N GLY A 112 2.89 -6.76 14.13
CA GLY A 112 3.25 -5.41 14.51
C GLY A 112 4.67 -4.96 14.18
N THR A 113 5.49 -5.80 13.53
CA THR A 113 6.87 -5.44 13.15
C THR A 113 6.94 -4.83 11.76
N PHE A 114 7.85 -3.87 11.57
CA PHE A 114 8.12 -3.24 10.28
C PHE A 114 9.15 -4.02 9.47
N ASN A 115 8.95 -4.08 8.16
CA ASN A 115 9.80 -4.85 7.25
C ASN A 115 9.92 -4.19 5.88
N SER A 116 11.03 -4.50 5.18
CA SER A 116 11.22 -4.32 3.74
C SER A 116 11.24 -2.88 3.22
N ILE A 117 11.46 -1.87 4.07
CA ILE A 117 11.66 -0.48 3.59
C ILE A 117 12.80 -0.43 2.57
N GLY A 118 12.65 0.37 1.54
CA GLY A 118 13.58 0.47 0.42
C GLY A 118 13.51 -0.70 -0.57
N ARG A 119 12.86 -1.82 -0.22
CA ARG A 119 12.85 -3.04 -1.02
C ARG A 119 11.49 -3.40 -1.59
N HIS A 120 10.41 -3.18 -0.85
CA HIS A 120 9.03 -3.42 -1.26
C HIS A 120 8.14 -2.22 -1.01
N GLY A 121 7.14 -2.04 -1.86
CA GLY A 121 5.98 -1.22 -1.61
C GLY A 121 4.72 -2.07 -1.72
N TYR A 122 3.79 -1.89 -0.77
CA TYR A 122 2.52 -2.62 -0.70
C TYR A 122 1.35 -1.64 -0.69
N TRP A 123 0.30 -1.97 -1.44
CA TRP A 123 -0.93 -1.17 -1.53
C TRP A 123 -2.15 -2.05 -1.38
N TRP A 124 -3.03 -1.69 -0.44
CA TRP A 124 -4.30 -2.37 -0.29
C TRP A 124 -5.21 -2.20 -1.50
N SER A 125 -6.03 -3.21 -1.77
CA SER A 125 -7.31 -3.03 -2.46
C SER A 125 -8.45 -3.05 -1.45
N SER A 126 -9.62 -2.52 -1.83
CA SER A 126 -10.83 -2.59 -1.00
C SER A 126 -11.52 -3.96 -1.05
N THR A 127 -10.99 -4.91 -1.85
CA THR A 127 -11.59 -6.24 -2.04
C THR A 127 -11.09 -7.24 -1.00
N GLU A 128 -12.02 -7.85 -0.30
CA GLU A 128 -11.76 -8.96 0.63
C GLU A 128 -11.38 -10.23 -0.13
N ALA A 129 -10.38 -10.96 0.36
CA ALA A 129 -9.98 -12.26 -0.19
C ALA A 129 -10.54 -13.42 0.63
N SER A 130 -10.65 -13.24 1.95
CA SER A 130 -11.22 -14.19 2.90
C SER A 130 -11.67 -13.47 4.16
N SER A 131 -12.23 -14.19 5.13
CA SER A 131 -12.56 -13.62 6.45
C SER A 131 -11.34 -13.01 7.15
N ALA A 132 -10.11 -13.52 6.90
CA ALA A 132 -8.87 -13.08 7.53
C ALA A 132 -8.01 -12.17 6.63
N ASP A 133 -8.15 -12.26 5.30
CA ASP A 133 -7.25 -11.67 4.34
C ASP A 133 -7.96 -10.74 3.35
N ALA A 134 -7.24 -9.78 2.78
CA ALA A 134 -7.67 -8.93 1.70
C ALA A 134 -6.63 -8.86 0.59
N TYR A 135 -7.07 -8.55 -0.64
CA TYR A 135 -6.16 -8.41 -1.78
C TYR A 135 -5.32 -7.15 -1.67
N CYS A 136 -4.09 -7.25 -2.15
CA CYS A 136 -3.16 -6.13 -2.26
C CYS A 136 -2.32 -6.26 -3.54
N ARG A 137 -1.59 -5.21 -3.84
CA ARG A 137 -0.52 -5.21 -4.85
C ARG A 137 0.81 -4.96 -4.15
N ASP A 138 1.85 -5.68 -4.61
CA ASP A 138 3.20 -5.35 -4.19
C ASP A 138 4.16 -5.23 -5.38
N MET A 139 5.19 -4.44 -5.16
CA MET A 139 6.28 -4.23 -6.10
C MET A 139 7.60 -4.42 -5.34
N TYR A 140 8.50 -5.16 -5.96
CA TYR A 140 9.81 -5.44 -5.41
C TYR A 140 10.91 -4.70 -6.18
N HIS A 141 11.97 -4.28 -5.49
CA HIS A 141 13.06 -3.51 -6.09
C HIS A 141 13.82 -4.27 -7.18
N GLY A 142 13.83 -5.60 -7.13
CA GLY A 142 14.59 -6.46 -8.06
C GLY A 142 13.85 -6.83 -9.34
N TYR A 143 12.55 -6.51 -9.47
CA TYR A 143 11.71 -6.96 -10.58
C TYR A 143 10.89 -5.84 -11.19
N SER A 144 10.40 -6.07 -12.42
CA SER A 144 9.53 -5.13 -13.15
C SER A 144 8.04 -5.41 -12.98
N ASN A 145 7.67 -6.46 -12.24
CA ASN A 145 6.28 -6.90 -12.06
C ASN A 145 5.54 -6.12 -10.96
N VAL A 146 4.23 -6.21 -11.03
CA VAL A 146 3.30 -5.96 -9.93
C VAL A 146 2.69 -7.30 -9.57
N ASP A 147 2.86 -7.73 -8.33
CA ASP A 147 2.25 -8.96 -7.85
C ASP A 147 0.88 -8.67 -7.25
N ARG A 148 -0.11 -9.51 -7.62
CA ARG A 148 -1.42 -9.58 -6.98
C ARG A 148 -1.35 -10.66 -5.91
N THR A 149 -1.46 -10.25 -4.65
CA THR A 149 -1.38 -11.14 -3.49
C THR A 149 -2.55 -10.89 -2.53
N SER A 150 -2.69 -11.71 -1.51
CA SER A 150 -3.56 -11.43 -0.37
C SER A 150 -2.74 -11.45 0.92
N SER A 151 -3.15 -10.63 1.87
CA SER A 151 -2.46 -10.48 3.15
C SER A 151 -3.44 -10.32 4.29
N ASN A 152 -2.99 -10.70 5.49
CA ASN A 152 -3.80 -10.60 6.68
C ASN A 152 -4.27 -9.15 6.90
N LYS A 153 -5.56 -8.96 7.16
CA LYS A 153 -6.22 -7.66 7.35
C LYS A 153 -5.60 -6.77 8.42
N LYS A 154 -4.84 -7.35 9.35
CA LYS A 154 -4.07 -6.62 10.36
C LYS A 154 -2.76 -6.05 9.83
N SER A 155 -2.28 -6.47 8.65
CA SER A 155 -1.07 -5.90 8.06
C SER A 155 -1.26 -4.42 7.75
N GLY A 156 -0.18 -3.64 7.87
CA GLY A 156 -0.18 -2.21 7.56
C GLY A 156 0.45 -1.96 6.20
N PHE A 157 -0.34 -1.49 5.23
CA PHE A 157 0.10 -1.15 3.88
C PHE A 157 -0.32 0.27 3.50
N ALA A 158 0.32 0.82 2.48
CA ALA A 158 -0.08 2.08 1.89
C ALA A 158 -1.45 1.98 1.20
N VAL A 159 -2.05 3.14 0.94
CA VAL A 159 -3.29 3.26 0.17
C VAL A 159 -3.11 4.34 -0.90
N ARG A 160 -3.65 4.10 -2.06
CA ARG A 160 -3.88 5.09 -3.12
C ARG A 160 -5.36 5.17 -3.36
N CYS A 161 -5.87 6.38 -3.45
CA CYS A 161 -7.27 6.61 -3.82
C CYS A 161 -7.39 6.81 -5.32
N ILE A 162 -8.46 6.33 -5.91
CA ILE A 162 -8.86 6.58 -7.29
C ILE A 162 -10.11 7.46 -7.27
N LYS A 163 -10.25 8.33 -8.27
CA LYS A 163 -11.40 9.21 -8.42
C LYS A 163 -12.62 8.41 -8.88
N ASP A 164 -13.78 8.72 -8.32
CA ASP A 164 -15.06 8.18 -8.77
C ASP A 164 -15.37 8.67 -10.21
N ASP A 165 -16.07 7.84 -11.01
CA ASP A 165 -16.49 8.17 -12.38
C ASP A 165 -17.53 9.31 -12.44
#